data_488b6dee93a2b3d98d4b078e065d4445
#
_entry.id   488b6dee93a2b3d98d4b078e065d4445
#
_cell.length_a   1.000
_cell.length_b   1.000
_cell.length_c   1.000
_cell.angle_alpha   90.00
_cell.angle_beta   90.00
_cell.angle_gamma   90.00
#
_symmetry.space_group_name_H-M   'P 1'
#
loop_
_entity.id
_entity.type
_entity.pdbx_description
1 polymer ?
#
loop_
_entity_poly.entity_id
_entity_poly.type
_entity_poly.pdbx_seq_one_letter_code
_entity_poly.pdbx_strand_id
1 'polypeptide(L)'
;KDSMGNASIINKGEVQKMSAGSGIYHSEFNPSKKNHVHFLQIWILPDKNDLRPYYEQKFFNLEKNRNELVLIASKTGIKNSIKISQDVKIYQCLLDYGKTVEFTINSERKYWIQIAEGAININSKRFDAGDGIAIIDESNLLQIQSVESISNFLIFDLR
;
A
#
# COMPACT_ATOMS: atom_id res chain seq x y z
N LYS A 1 18.14 -6.92 -5.78
CA LYS A 1 19.32 -6.60 -6.62
C LYS A 1 18.83 -6.14 -7.98
N ASP A 2 19.40 -5.08 -8.52
CA ASP A 2 19.00 -4.49 -9.80
C ASP A 2 20.14 -4.42 -10.81
N SER A 3 19.79 -4.10 -12.08
CA SER A 3 20.75 -3.96 -13.19
C SER A 3 21.64 -2.71 -13.11
N MET A 4 21.37 -1.81 -12.17
CA MET A 4 22.19 -0.61 -11.90
C MET A 4 23.29 -0.90 -10.84
N GLY A 5 23.36 -2.15 -10.33
CA GLY A 5 24.34 -2.57 -9.34
C GLY A 5 23.92 -2.36 -7.89
N ASN A 6 22.68 -1.94 -7.62
CA ASN A 6 22.19 -1.78 -6.26
C ASN A 6 21.74 -3.13 -5.71
N ALA A 7 21.97 -3.34 -4.42
CA ALA A 7 21.41 -4.44 -3.67
C ALA A 7 20.97 -3.92 -2.30
N SER A 8 19.77 -4.23 -1.89
CA SER A 8 19.23 -3.85 -0.58
C SER A 8 18.40 -4.98 0.01
N ILE A 9 18.17 -4.88 1.30
CA ILE A 9 17.25 -5.75 2.04
C ILE A 9 16.03 -4.91 2.36
N ILE A 10 14.84 -5.49 2.13
CA ILE A 10 13.57 -4.90 2.54
C ILE A 10 13.13 -5.63 3.80
N ASN A 11 12.93 -4.89 4.88
CA ASN A 11 12.46 -5.43 6.15
C ASN A 11 10.96 -5.21 6.31
N LYS A 12 10.36 -5.91 7.27
CA LYS A 12 8.95 -5.69 7.64
C LYS A 12 8.69 -4.20 7.97
N GLY A 13 7.64 -3.63 7.39
CA GLY A 13 7.27 -2.21 7.54
C GLY A 13 8.00 -1.26 6.61
N GLU A 14 8.91 -1.75 5.77
CA GLU A 14 9.54 -0.92 4.73
C GLU A 14 8.74 -0.97 3.44
N VAL A 15 8.70 0.17 2.79
CA VAL A 15 8.15 0.33 1.45
C VAL A 15 9.28 0.75 0.52
N GLN A 16 9.43 0.00 -0.56
CA GLN A 16 10.40 0.27 -1.61
C GLN A 16 9.68 0.80 -2.84
N LYS A 17 10.19 1.86 -3.42
CA LYS A 17 9.78 2.36 -4.73
C LYS A 17 10.92 2.24 -5.71
N MET A 18 10.62 1.71 -6.88
CA MET A 18 11.51 1.68 -8.02
C MET A 18 10.80 2.31 -9.21
N SER A 19 11.35 3.40 -9.75
CA SER A 19 10.93 3.96 -11.03
C SER A 19 11.81 3.37 -12.12
N ALA A 20 11.22 2.57 -13.00
CA ALA A 20 11.96 1.86 -14.04
C ALA A 20 12.54 2.79 -15.12
N GLY A 21 11.91 3.96 -15.34
CA GLY A 21 12.37 4.91 -16.35
C GLY A 21 12.48 4.27 -17.74
N SER A 22 13.67 4.28 -18.33
CA SER A 22 13.97 3.65 -19.62
C SER A 22 14.06 2.11 -19.57
N GLY A 23 13.92 1.52 -18.41
CA GLY A 23 13.96 0.08 -18.14
C GLY A 23 14.93 -0.28 -17.04
N ILE A 24 14.54 -1.25 -16.23
CA ILE A 24 15.37 -1.84 -15.18
C ILE A 24 15.07 -3.32 -15.06
N TYR A 25 16.11 -4.12 -14.86
CA TYR A 25 15.98 -5.52 -14.46
C TYR A 25 16.28 -5.63 -12.98
N HIS A 26 15.46 -6.36 -12.26
CA HIS A 26 15.69 -6.63 -10.84
C HIS A 26 15.31 -8.05 -10.48
N SER A 27 15.83 -8.52 -9.37
CA SER A 27 15.47 -9.80 -8.78
C SER A 27 15.21 -9.62 -7.28
N GLU A 28 14.19 -10.30 -6.80
CA GLU A 28 13.81 -10.37 -5.40
C GLU A 28 13.79 -11.83 -4.97
N PHE A 29 14.32 -12.10 -3.80
CA PHE A 29 14.32 -13.46 -3.26
C PHE A 29 14.30 -13.44 -1.72
N ASN A 30 13.72 -14.48 -1.15
CA ASN A 30 13.78 -14.69 0.28
C ASN A 30 15.11 -15.37 0.65
N PRO A 31 16.01 -14.71 1.38
CA PRO A 31 17.28 -15.31 1.78
C PRO A 31 17.12 -16.37 2.89
N SER A 32 15.97 -16.39 3.58
CA SER A 32 15.70 -17.37 4.63
C SER A 32 15.32 -18.72 4.06
N LYS A 33 15.95 -19.78 4.55
CA LYS A 33 15.58 -21.17 4.24
C LYS A 33 14.46 -21.71 5.15
N LYS A 34 14.08 -20.96 6.19
CA LYS A 34 13.14 -21.41 7.23
C LYS A 34 11.88 -20.54 7.32
N ASN A 35 12.02 -19.24 7.11
CA ASN A 35 10.92 -18.29 7.29
C ASN A 35 10.32 -17.93 5.94
N HIS A 36 9.02 -17.90 5.88
CA HIS A 36 8.29 -17.36 4.73
C HIS A 36 8.41 -15.84 4.69
N VAL A 37 8.28 -15.27 3.50
CA VAL A 37 8.12 -13.83 3.27
C VAL A 37 6.78 -13.60 2.59
N HIS A 38 6.09 -12.56 3.04
CA HIS A 38 4.90 -12.01 2.38
C HIS A 38 5.19 -10.55 2.04
N PHE A 39 5.05 -10.18 0.78
CA PHE A 39 5.15 -8.80 0.31
C PHE A 39 4.15 -8.56 -0.82
N LEU A 40 3.81 -7.31 -1.03
CA LEU A 40 2.95 -6.89 -2.14
C LEU A 40 3.80 -6.16 -3.17
N GLN A 41 3.78 -6.61 -4.41
CA GLN A 41 4.36 -5.90 -5.53
C GLN A 41 3.25 -5.11 -6.24
N ILE A 42 3.41 -3.78 -6.25
CA ILE A 42 2.40 -2.85 -6.74
C ILE A 42 2.93 -2.15 -7.99
N TRP A 43 2.20 -2.27 -9.08
CA TRP A 43 2.54 -1.61 -10.34
C TRP A 43 1.65 -0.39 -10.53
N ILE A 44 2.27 0.78 -10.67
CA ILE A 44 1.58 2.05 -10.93
C ILE A 44 2.19 2.65 -12.19
N LEU A 45 1.35 2.82 -13.21
CA LEU A 45 1.79 3.50 -14.43
C LEU A 45 2.02 4.99 -14.12
N PRO A 46 3.18 5.55 -14.48
CA PRO A 46 3.46 6.96 -14.24
C PRO A 46 2.62 7.87 -15.16
N ASP A 47 2.41 9.11 -14.73
CA ASP A 47 1.72 10.14 -15.53
C ASP A 47 2.62 10.79 -16.60
N LYS A 48 3.90 10.40 -16.66
CA LYS A 48 4.90 10.91 -17.61
C LYS A 48 5.81 9.78 -18.08
N ASN A 49 6.17 9.84 -19.35
CA ASN A 49 7.19 8.97 -19.93
C ASN A 49 8.60 9.50 -19.63
N ASP A 50 9.60 8.69 -19.93
CA ASP A 50 11.04 9.02 -19.88
C ASP A 50 11.51 9.58 -18.53
N LEU A 51 10.91 9.10 -17.46
CA LEU A 51 11.38 9.41 -16.11
C LEU A 51 12.78 8.81 -15.89
N ARG A 52 13.62 9.53 -15.15
CA ARG A 52 14.90 8.95 -14.73
C ARG A 52 14.66 7.77 -13.78
N PRO A 53 15.40 6.69 -13.92
CA PRO A 53 15.39 5.62 -12.93
C PRO A 53 15.65 6.19 -11.53
N TYR A 54 14.85 5.79 -10.58
CA TYR A 54 14.93 6.29 -9.21
C TYR A 54 14.53 5.22 -8.22
N TYR A 55 15.26 5.12 -7.13
CA TYR A 55 15.03 4.21 -6.03
C TYR A 55 14.82 4.98 -4.74
N GLU A 56 13.83 4.58 -3.97
CA GLU A 56 13.58 5.10 -2.62
C GLU A 56 13.07 3.94 -1.74
N GLN A 57 13.58 3.85 -0.53
CA GLN A 57 13.14 2.90 0.49
C GLN A 57 12.88 3.65 1.77
N LYS A 58 11.76 3.39 2.42
CA LYS A 58 11.36 4.08 3.63
C LYS A 58 10.64 3.15 4.59
N PHE A 59 10.96 3.26 5.87
CA PHE A 59 10.29 2.56 6.94
C PHE A 59 9.07 3.36 7.42
N PHE A 60 7.91 2.69 7.48
CA PHE A 60 6.68 3.19 8.06
C PHE A 60 6.35 2.39 9.31
N ASN A 61 6.40 3.04 10.48
CA ASN A 61 6.18 2.35 11.75
C ASN A 61 4.69 2.16 12.00
N LEU A 62 4.09 1.15 11.38
CA LEU A 62 2.67 0.82 11.55
C LEU A 62 2.34 0.38 12.98
N GLU A 63 3.30 -0.20 13.70
CA GLU A 63 3.12 -0.62 15.09
C GLU A 63 2.90 0.57 16.05
N LYS A 64 3.53 1.71 15.79
CA LYS A 64 3.28 2.96 16.51
C LYS A 64 2.01 3.68 16.08
N ASN A 65 1.57 3.43 14.85
CA ASN A 65 0.40 4.06 14.24
C ASN A 65 -0.73 3.04 14.05
N ARG A 66 -0.85 2.09 14.99
CA ARG A 66 -1.96 1.14 14.98
C ARG A 66 -3.29 1.87 15.01
N ASN A 67 -4.26 1.33 14.30
CA ASN A 67 -5.62 1.86 14.20
C ASN A 67 -5.68 3.24 13.50
N GLU A 68 -4.67 3.56 12.70
CA GLU A 68 -4.60 4.78 11.90
C GLU A 68 -4.29 4.45 10.43
N LEU A 69 -4.81 5.28 9.54
CA LEU A 69 -4.48 5.23 8.11
C LEU A 69 -3.19 5.99 7.85
N VAL A 70 -2.10 5.27 7.64
CA VAL A 70 -0.78 5.83 7.36
C VAL A 70 -0.61 6.04 5.86
N LEU A 71 -0.41 7.28 5.42
CA LEU A 71 -0.12 7.60 4.02
C LEU A 71 1.31 7.16 3.68
N ILE A 72 1.46 6.08 2.90
CA ILE A 72 2.76 5.51 2.54
C ILE A 72 3.30 6.01 1.20
N ALA A 73 2.41 6.38 0.26
CA ALA A 73 2.82 6.96 -1.02
C ALA A 73 1.83 8.01 -1.50
N SER A 74 2.34 9.05 -2.19
CA SER A 74 1.52 10.10 -2.80
C SER A 74 2.28 10.82 -3.93
N LYS A 75 1.56 11.57 -4.78
CA LYS A 75 2.15 12.36 -5.88
C LYS A 75 3.18 13.38 -5.40
N THR A 76 2.95 13.99 -4.25
CA THR A 76 3.77 15.10 -3.74
C THR A 76 4.71 14.72 -2.61
N GLY A 77 4.61 13.52 -2.05
CA GLY A 77 5.39 13.09 -0.89
C GLY A 77 4.98 13.76 0.43
N ILE A 78 3.74 14.27 0.52
CA ILE A 78 3.20 14.89 1.75
C ILE A 78 3.19 13.89 2.91
N LYS A 79 3.20 14.40 4.13
CA LYS A 79 3.23 13.59 5.37
C LYS A 79 4.37 12.56 5.37
N ASN A 80 5.49 12.92 4.78
CA ASN A 80 6.67 12.05 4.66
C ASN A 80 6.41 10.73 3.88
N SER A 81 5.38 10.68 3.02
CA SER A 81 5.11 9.54 2.15
C SER A 81 6.13 9.45 1.01
N ILE A 82 6.28 8.27 0.41
CA ILE A 82 7.08 8.09 -0.80
C ILE A 82 6.44 8.88 -1.95
N LYS A 83 7.27 9.62 -2.68
CA LYS A 83 6.80 10.38 -3.84
C LYS A 83 6.67 9.47 -5.06
N ILE A 84 5.48 9.41 -5.67
CA ILE A 84 5.20 8.65 -6.90
C ILE A 84 4.77 9.59 -8.03
N SER A 85 5.09 9.20 -9.28
CA SER A 85 4.79 10.00 -10.48
C SER A 85 3.41 9.64 -11.04
N GLN A 86 2.41 9.67 -10.20
CA GLN A 86 1.00 9.48 -10.58
C GLN A 86 0.11 10.15 -9.53
N ASP A 87 -1.09 10.55 -9.94
CA ASP A 87 -2.12 11.07 -9.03
C ASP A 87 -2.81 9.92 -8.28
N VAL A 88 -2.07 9.36 -7.34
CA VAL A 88 -2.50 8.27 -6.47
C VAL A 88 -2.05 8.58 -5.05
N LYS A 89 -2.87 8.21 -4.07
CA LYS A 89 -2.44 8.09 -2.69
C LYS A 89 -2.61 6.65 -2.23
N ILE A 90 -1.64 6.14 -1.51
CA ILE A 90 -1.70 4.80 -0.92
C ILE A 90 -1.61 4.94 0.58
N TYR A 91 -2.63 4.43 1.24
CA TYR A 91 -2.67 4.32 2.69
C TYR A 91 -2.50 2.86 3.09
N GLN A 92 -1.85 2.63 4.23
CA GLN A 92 -1.79 1.33 4.88
C GLN A 92 -2.32 1.44 6.30
N CYS A 93 -3.03 0.43 6.75
CA CYS A 93 -3.55 0.36 8.12
C CYS A 93 -3.24 -1.00 8.74
N LEU A 94 -2.74 -0.96 9.97
CA LEU A 94 -2.67 -2.12 10.85
C LEU A 94 -3.73 -1.94 11.92
N LEU A 95 -4.83 -2.69 11.82
CA LEU A 95 -6.04 -2.50 12.59
C LEU A 95 -6.26 -3.64 13.58
N ASP A 96 -6.33 -3.31 14.85
CA ASP A 96 -6.57 -4.28 15.93
C ASP A 96 -8.02 -4.78 15.92
N TYR A 97 -8.24 -5.98 16.46
CA TYR A 97 -9.57 -6.58 16.59
C TYR A 97 -10.60 -5.61 17.18
N GLY A 98 -11.75 -5.53 16.53
CA GLY A 98 -12.88 -4.71 16.97
C GLY A 98 -12.70 -3.20 16.78
N LYS A 99 -11.51 -2.74 16.41
CA LYS A 99 -11.27 -1.32 16.10
C LYS A 99 -11.83 -0.95 14.73
N THR A 100 -12.19 0.31 14.58
CA THR A 100 -12.74 0.87 13.34
C THR A 100 -11.95 2.10 12.94
N VAL A 101 -11.67 2.23 11.64
CA VAL A 101 -11.18 3.46 11.02
C VAL A 101 -12.19 3.95 10.01
N GLU A 102 -12.23 5.25 9.82
CA GLU A 102 -13.10 5.91 8.85
C GLU A 102 -12.29 6.42 7.67
N PHE A 103 -12.82 6.24 6.47
CA PHE A 103 -12.23 6.75 5.25
C PHE A 103 -13.31 7.37 4.35
N THR A 104 -13.17 8.66 4.07
CA THR A 104 -14.11 9.38 3.19
C THR A 104 -13.74 9.15 1.73
N ILE A 105 -14.67 8.67 0.94
CA ILE A 105 -14.58 8.51 -0.51
C ILE A 105 -15.36 9.59 -1.24
N ASN A 106 -14.95 9.86 -2.47
CA ASN A 106 -15.49 10.90 -3.34
C ASN A 106 -15.75 10.31 -4.72
N SER A 107 -16.93 10.58 -5.31
CA SER A 107 -17.35 10.06 -6.63
C SER A 107 -16.46 10.49 -7.80
N GLU A 108 -15.65 11.55 -7.64
CA GLU A 108 -14.68 11.96 -8.66
C GLU A 108 -13.42 11.11 -8.71
N ARG A 109 -13.26 10.18 -7.76
CA ARG A 109 -12.11 9.30 -7.63
C ARG A 109 -12.54 7.84 -7.58
N LYS A 110 -11.60 6.96 -7.86
CA LYS A 110 -11.77 5.51 -7.79
C LYS A 110 -10.93 4.97 -6.64
N TYR A 111 -11.42 3.94 -5.99
CA TYR A 111 -10.70 3.37 -4.87
C TYR A 111 -10.56 1.86 -5.05
N TRP A 112 -9.42 1.36 -4.58
CA TRP A 112 -9.18 -0.06 -4.42
C TRP A 112 -8.73 -0.32 -2.99
N ILE A 113 -9.34 -1.29 -2.33
CA ILE A 113 -8.92 -1.75 -1.01
C ILE A 113 -8.41 -3.18 -1.15
N GLN A 114 -7.16 -3.42 -0.75
CA GLN A 114 -6.55 -4.74 -0.75
C GLN A 114 -6.35 -5.22 0.67
N ILE A 115 -6.91 -6.37 1.00
CA ILE A 115 -6.70 -7.02 2.29
C ILE A 115 -5.44 -7.88 2.19
N ALA A 116 -4.40 -7.55 2.96
CA ALA A 116 -3.14 -8.29 2.98
C ALA A 116 -3.13 -9.38 4.05
N GLU A 117 -3.70 -9.12 5.22
CA GLU A 117 -3.77 -10.06 6.35
C GLU A 117 -5.06 -9.84 7.14
N GLY A 118 -5.58 -10.91 7.74
CA GLY A 118 -6.78 -10.86 8.58
C GLY A 118 -8.07 -10.69 7.79
N ALA A 119 -9.07 -10.10 8.42
CA ALA A 119 -10.36 -9.83 7.82
C ALA A 119 -10.96 -8.53 8.33
N ILE A 120 -11.67 -7.83 7.46
CA ILE A 120 -12.35 -6.57 7.78
C ILE A 120 -13.82 -6.64 7.38
N ASN A 121 -14.64 -5.86 8.08
CA ASN A 121 -15.96 -5.47 7.60
C ASN A 121 -15.90 -4.06 7.04
N ILE A 122 -16.50 -3.86 5.87
CA ILE A 122 -16.79 -2.54 5.30
C ILE A 122 -18.30 -2.42 5.20
N ASN A 123 -18.89 -1.45 5.90
CA ASN A 123 -20.33 -1.25 5.93
C ASN A 123 -21.10 -2.58 6.19
N SER A 124 -20.65 -3.36 7.17
CA SER A 124 -21.21 -4.66 7.58
C SER A 124 -20.98 -5.83 6.62
N LYS A 125 -20.28 -5.65 5.52
CA LYS A 125 -19.88 -6.75 4.62
C LYS A 125 -18.44 -7.18 4.93
N ARG A 126 -18.25 -8.50 5.16
CA ARG A 126 -16.95 -9.10 5.46
C ARG A 126 -16.11 -9.31 4.18
N PHE A 127 -14.82 -9.07 4.33
CA PHE A 127 -13.78 -9.35 3.34
C PHE A 127 -12.57 -9.96 4.04
N ASP A 128 -11.97 -10.99 3.45
CA ASP A 128 -10.88 -11.77 4.02
C ASP A 128 -9.54 -11.46 3.31
N ALA A 129 -8.44 -11.93 3.91
CA ALA A 129 -7.11 -11.80 3.32
C ALA A 129 -7.07 -12.35 1.88
N GLY A 130 -6.51 -11.56 0.96
CA GLY A 130 -6.49 -11.83 -0.47
C GLY A 130 -7.60 -11.14 -1.26
N ASP A 131 -8.70 -10.73 -0.61
CA ASP A 131 -9.78 -10.01 -1.28
C ASP A 131 -9.34 -8.61 -1.71
N GLY A 132 -9.91 -8.15 -2.83
CA GLY A 132 -9.79 -6.80 -3.33
C GLY A 132 -11.16 -6.18 -3.59
N ILE A 133 -11.34 -4.92 -3.23
CA ILE A 133 -12.62 -4.22 -3.36
C ILE A 133 -12.43 -2.98 -4.23
N ALA A 134 -13.13 -2.93 -5.37
CA ALA A 134 -13.22 -1.72 -6.20
C ALA A 134 -14.42 -0.88 -5.78
N ILE A 135 -14.23 0.44 -5.65
CA ILE A 135 -15.28 1.41 -5.35
C ILE A 135 -15.20 2.50 -6.41
N ILE A 136 -16.28 2.68 -7.14
CA ILE A 136 -16.38 3.57 -8.31
C ILE A 136 -17.71 4.31 -8.24
N ASP A 137 -17.68 5.60 -8.55
CA ASP A 137 -18.86 6.48 -8.63
C ASP A 137 -19.67 6.58 -7.33
N GLU A 138 -18.98 6.43 -6.19
CA GLU A 138 -19.59 6.56 -4.87
C GLU A 138 -18.99 7.72 -4.08
N SER A 139 -19.84 8.38 -3.29
CA SER A 139 -19.43 9.37 -2.28
C SER A 139 -19.99 8.94 -0.94
N ASN A 140 -19.15 8.53 -0.02
CA ASN A 140 -19.59 7.99 1.26
C ASN A 140 -18.48 8.05 2.31
N LEU A 141 -18.87 7.80 3.55
CA LEU A 141 -17.96 7.49 4.64
C LEU A 141 -17.88 5.96 4.79
N LEU A 142 -16.74 5.40 4.53
CA LEU A 142 -16.49 3.97 4.78
C LEU A 142 -16.12 3.79 6.25
N GLN A 143 -16.85 2.90 6.92
CA GLN A 143 -16.46 2.38 8.23
C GLN A 143 -15.81 1.02 8.01
N ILE A 144 -14.51 0.94 8.33
CA ILE A 144 -13.68 -0.25 8.13
C ILE A 144 -13.34 -0.79 9.51
N GLN A 145 -13.86 -1.95 9.86
CA GLN A 145 -13.66 -2.59 11.16
C GLN A 145 -12.88 -3.89 11.01
N SER A 146 -11.87 -4.10 11.86
CA SER A 146 -11.20 -5.40 11.95
C SER A 146 -12.09 -6.41 12.71
N VAL A 147 -12.22 -7.61 12.13
CA VAL A 147 -13.03 -8.72 12.68
C VAL A 147 -12.21 -9.96 13.00
N GLU A 148 -10.88 -9.84 12.90
CA GLU A 148 -9.90 -10.83 13.36
C GLU A 148 -8.87 -10.20 14.29
N SER A 149 -7.94 -11.01 14.83
CA SER A 149 -6.95 -10.57 15.85
C SER A 149 -6.18 -9.32 15.42
N ILE A 150 -5.84 -9.25 14.14
CA ILE A 150 -5.22 -8.11 13.49
C ILE A 150 -5.59 -8.13 12.01
N SER A 151 -5.79 -6.95 11.41
CA SER A 151 -6.00 -6.83 9.97
C SER A 151 -5.01 -5.82 9.39
N ASN A 152 -4.38 -6.19 8.26
CA ASN A 152 -3.48 -5.33 7.51
C ASN A 152 -4.06 -5.15 6.11
N PHE A 153 -4.33 -3.91 5.72
CA PHE A 153 -4.90 -3.60 4.42
C PHE A 153 -4.36 -2.29 3.86
N LEU A 154 -4.47 -2.15 2.56
CA LEU A 154 -4.11 -0.95 1.82
C LEU A 154 -5.35 -0.34 1.18
N ILE A 155 -5.38 0.99 1.13
CA ILE A 155 -6.36 1.77 0.36
C ILE A 155 -5.61 2.56 -0.70
N PHE A 156 -6.00 2.36 -1.95
CA PHE A 156 -5.52 3.12 -3.10
C PHE A 156 -6.61 4.14 -3.47
N ASP A 157 -6.26 5.41 -3.39
CA ASP A 157 -7.07 6.55 -3.83
C ASP A 157 -6.56 6.93 -5.22
N LEU A 158 -7.33 6.59 -6.24
CA LEU A 158 -6.96 6.64 -7.66
C LEU A 158 -7.71 7.75 -8.38
N ARG A 159 -7.10 8.22 -9.47
CA ARG A 159 -7.74 9.18 -10.38
C ARG A 159 -8.83 8.53 -11.24
#